data_20864991f0042146c79fd060cfbe3496
#
_entry.id   20864991f0042146c79fd060cfbe3496
#
_cell.length_a   1.000
_cell.length_b   1.000
_cell.length_c   1.000
_cell.angle_alpha   90.00
_cell.angle_beta   90.00
_cell.angle_gamma   90.00
#
_symmetry.space_group_name_H-M   'P 1'
#
loop_
_entity.id
_entity.type
_entity.pdbx_description
1 polymer ?
#
loop_
_entity_poly.entity_id
_entity_poly.type
_entity_poly.pdbx_seq_one_letter_code
_entity_poly.pdbx_strand_id
1 'polypeptide(L)'
;MKRLIELSVAQATQRKQFGKSISEFQLIKDKIALMTTLCFASESVVSVVGHLIDSGAEDFSVEAAMSKVFVSEALWTVADEALQIAGGNGFMREFPYERVVRDCRINRIFEGTNEILRLFVGLSGVKEPGEALADVARSVKGIFNDPIKGFGVLGEYAAKKVGQYTPLGRSTCEGISSSLEREATALEQGVSKLAQSVEFVLKKYRKGIIEQQLATKRLADVATDLFVGMSVVARVSTMIGERGALSCQDELRLARVFTQFSRVRISANLRALLKNADGESLALADSVLAKGGYSWDVL
;
A
#
# COMPACT_ATOMS: atom_id res chain seq x y z
N MET A 1 10.29 15.58 1.05
CA MET A 1 9.03 15.74 1.82
C MET A 1 9.19 16.69 3.00
N LYS A 2 10.09 16.49 3.95
CA LYS A 2 10.25 17.35 5.15
C LYS A 2 10.30 18.85 4.82
N ARG A 3 11.18 19.25 3.89
CA ARG A 3 11.29 20.65 3.47
C ARG A 3 10.00 21.22 2.88
N LEU A 4 9.24 20.42 2.13
CA LEU A 4 7.96 20.84 1.58
C LEU A 4 6.91 21.05 2.68
N ILE A 5 6.91 20.23 3.71
CA ILE A 5 6.02 20.39 4.88
C ILE A 5 6.37 21.70 5.62
N GLU A 6 7.65 21.96 5.87
CA GLU A 6 8.09 23.22 6.50
C GLU A 6 7.63 24.46 5.70
N LEU A 7 7.85 24.45 4.39
CA LEU A 7 7.44 25.54 3.50
C LEU A 7 5.90 25.70 3.48
N SER A 8 5.17 24.60 3.47
CA SER A 8 3.70 24.60 3.50
C SER A 8 3.16 25.14 4.81
N VAL A 9 3.76 24.79 5.94
CA VAL A 9 3.39 25.32 7.27
C VAL A 9 3.67 26.82 7.33
N ALA A 10 4.84 27.27 6.87
CA ALA A 10 5.19 28.68 6.84
C ALA A 10 4.20 29.49 5.97
N GLN A 11 3.92 29.01 4.75
CA GLN A 11 2.94 29.64 3.87
C GLN A 11 1.54 29.67 4.49
N ALA A 12 1.08 28.54 5.05
CA ALA A 12 -0.24 28.45 5.64
C ALA A 12 -0.43 29.38 6.84
N THR A 13 0.60 29.59 7.62
CA THR A 13 0.58 30.45 8.81
C THR A 13 0.58 31.93 8.44
N GLN A 14 1.37 32.31 7.40
CA GLN A 14 1.55 33.71 7.01
C GLN A 14 0.42 34.22 6.11
N ARG A 15 -0.07 33.37 5.19
CA ARG A 15 -1.09 33.75 4.21
C ARG A 15 -2.46 33.91 4.85
N LYS A 16 -3.06 35.08 4.67
CA LYS A 16 -4.44 35.35 5.12
C LYS A 16 -5.41 35.41 3.95
N GLN A 17 -6.57 34.78 4.11
CA GLN A 17 -7.72 34.86 3.20
C GLN A 17 -9.01 34.76 4.02
N PHE A 18 -10.07 35.42 3.57
CA PHE A 18 -11.38 35.41 4.24
C PHE A 18 -11.29 35.82 5.73
N GLY A 19 -10.43 36.80 6.03
CA GLY A 19 -10.29 37.40 7.36
C GLY A 19 -9.43 36.63 8.36
N LYS A 20 -8.84 35.48 7.99
CA LYS A 20 -8.00 34.64 8.89
C LYS A 20 -6.84 33.98 8.16
N SER A 21 -5.90 33.40 8.92
CA SER A 21 -4.81 32.59 8.36
C SER A 21 -5.37 31.37 7.64
N ILE A 22 -4.78 30.99 6.50
CA ILE A 22 -5.24 29.78 5.80
C ILE A 22 -4.96 28.50 6.60
N SER A 23 -4.05 28.51 7.56
CA SER A 23 -3.81 27.40 8.49
C SER A 23 -5.02 27.08 9.40
N GLU A 24 -5.99 27.98 9.50
CA GLU A 24 -7.20 27.75 10.29
C GLU A 24 -8.27 26.95 9.54
N PHE A 25 -8.16 26.85 8.21
CA PHE A 25 -9.10 26.08 7.41
C PHE A 25 -8.87 24.58 7.52
N GLN A 26 -9.92 23.80 7.70
CA GLN A 26 -9.87 22.33 7.82
C GLN A 26 -9.21 21.66 6.62
N LEU A 27 -9.48 22.12 5.40
CA LEU A 27 -8.89 21.57 4.17
C LEU A 27 -7.36 21.77 4.10
N ILE A 28 -6.84 22.87 4.66
CA ILE A 28 -5.39 23.08 4.74
C ILE A 28 -4.78 22.19 5.84
N LYS A 29 -5.44 22.07 6.99
CA LYS A 29 -5.01 21.17 8.06
C LYS A 29 -4.98 19.72 7.60
N ASP A 30 -5.97 19.27 6.84
CA ASP A 30 -6.06 17.93 6.27
C ASP A 30 -4.87 17.63 5.34
N LYS A 31 -4.54 18.57 4.44
CA LYS A 31 -3.36 18.46 3.57
C LYS A 31 -2.05 18.36 4.35
N ILE A 32 -1.84 19.19 5.37
CA ILE A 32 -0.64 19.15 6.21
C ILE A 32 -0.58 17.82 6.98
N ALA A 33 -1.70 17.33 7.50
CA ALA A 33 -1.77 16.04 8.18
C ALA A 33 -1.44 14.87 7.22
N LEU A 34 -1.99 14.87 6.01
CA LEU A 34 -1.69 13.89 4.97
C LEU A 34 -0.20 13.90 4.62
N MET A 35 0.37 15.07 4.31
CA MET A 35 1.79 15.23 3.96
C MET A 35 2.70 14.70 5.08
N THR A 36 2.40 15.05 6.33
CA THR A 36 3.18 14.62 7.50
C THR A 36 3.08 13.11 7.70
N THR A 37 1.89 12.55 7.58
CA THR A 37 1.64 11.11 7.70
C THR A 37 2.35 10.31 6.62
N LEU A 38 2.32 10.76 5.37
CA LEU A 38 3.03 10.13 4.26
C LEU A 38 4.55 10.22 4.41
N CYS A 39 5.06 11.35 4.90
CA CYS A 39 6.49 11.51 5.17
C CYS A 39 6.97 10.54 6.28
N PHE A 40 6.23 10.45 7.39
CA PHE A 40 6.54 9.55 8.49
C PHE A 40 6.49 8.07 8.05
N ALA A 41 5.46 7.69 7.30
CA ALA A 41 5.31 6.33 6.78
C ALA A 41 6.44 5.98 5.80
N SER A 42 6.85 6.92 4.95
CA SER A 42 7.98 6.75 4.03
C SER A 42 9.30 6.50 4.77
N GLU A 43 9.59 7.27 5.82
CA GLU A 43 10.76 7.03 6.65
C GLU A 43 10.68 5.68 7.38
N SER A 44 9.50 5.31 7.85
CA SER A 44 9.31 4.05 8.58
C SER A 44 9.61 2.85 7.69
N VAL A 45 9.07 2.80 6.47
CA VAL A 45 9.30 1.68 5.56
C VAL A 45 10.73 1.62 5.04
N VAL A 46 11.37 2.77 4.77
CA VAL A 46 12.78 2.82 4.35
C VAL A 46 13.70 2.33 5.48
N SER A 47 13.40 2.70 6.73
CA SER A 47 14.16 2.22 7.90
C SER A 47 14.05 0.70 8.07
N VAL A 48 12.87 0.12 7.86
CA VAL A 48 12.67 -1.34 7.92
C VAL A 48 13.46 -2.05 6.82
N VAL A 49 13.39 -1.57 5.57
CA VAL A 49 14.16 -2.16 4.46
C VAL A 49 15.66 -2.02 4.70
N GLY A 50 16.13 -0.86 5.19
CA GLY A 50 17.53 -0.67 5.57
C GLY A 50 17.98 -1.67 6.65
N HIS A 51 17.15 -1.89 7.68
CA HIS A 51 17.44 -2.87 8.73
C HIS A 51 17.50 -4.32 8.19
N LEU A 52 16.63 -4.69 7.25
CA LEU A 52 16.70 -6.01 6.60
C LEU A 52 18.04 -6.20 5.88
N ILE A 53 18.50 -5.19 5.14
CA ILE A 53 19.80 -5.23 4.45
C ILE A 53 20.95 -5.34 5.47
N ASP A 54 20.96 -4.49 6.49
CA ASP A 54 22.02 -4.45 7.51
C ASP A 54 22.07 -5.74 8.35
N SER A 55 20.94 -6.43 8.53
CA SER A 55 20.85 -7.72 9.22
C SER A 55 21.22 -8.93 8.35
N GLY A 56 21.59 -8.71 7.07
CA GLY A 56 22.05 -9.75 6.18
C GLY A 56 20.93 -10.61 5.58
N ALA A 57 19.73 -10.05 5.38
CA ALA A 57 18.65 -10.74 4.67
C ALA A 57 19.12 -11.11 3.26
N GLU A 58 18.96 -12.38 2.86
CA GLU A 58 19.40 -12.87 1.55
C GLU A 58 18.57 -12.26 0.39
N ASP A 59 17.28 -12.06 0.60
CA ASP A 59 16.38 -11.43 -0.38
C ASP A 59 15.46 -10.42 0.32
N PHE A 60 15.43 -9.22 -0.21
CA PHE A 60 14.58 -8.09 0.21
C PHE A 60 13.98 -7.37 -1.02
N SER A 61 13.99 -8.02 -2.17
CA SER A 61 13.60 -7.42 -3.44
C SER A 61 12.14 -7.00 -3.48
N VAL A 62 11.24 -7.77 -2.84
CA VAL A 62 9.81 -7.47 -2.75
C VAL A 62 9.57 -6.27 -1.83
N GLU A 63 10.20 -6.24 -0.66
CA GLU A 63 10.12 -5.15 0.31
C GLU A 63 10.70 -3.84 -0.25
N ALA A 64 11.82 -3.92 -0.96
CA ALA A 64 12.41 -2.78 -1.66
C ALA A 64 11.49 -2.25 -2.75
N ALA A 65 10.87 -3.13 -3.54
CA ALA A 65 9.91 -2.75 -4.57
C ALA A 65 8.65 -2.08 -3.96
N MET A 66 8.07 -2.64 -2.89
CA MET A 66 6.96 -2.03 -2.16
C MET A 66 7.33 -0.66 -1.60
N SER A 67 8.53 -0.55 -0.99
CA SER A 67 9.05 0.72 -0.47
C SER A 67 9.19 1.75 -1.58
N LYS A 68 9.82 1.40 -2.70
CA LYS A 68 10.02 2.32 -3.84
C LYS A 68 8.69 2.81 -4.40
N VAL A 69 7.73 1.92 -4.61
CA VAL A 69 6.39 2.28 -5.09
C VAL A 69 5.72 3.26 -4.13
N PHE A 70 5.65 2.90 -2.85
CA PHE A 70 4.98 3.74 -1.85
C PHE A 70 5.65 5.11 -1.71
N VAL A 71 6.99 5.16 -1.52
CA VAL A 71 7.71 6.41 -1.25
C VAL A 71 7.66 7.37 -2.44
N SER A 72 7.75 6.86 -3.67
CA SER A 72 7.67 7.72 -4.87
C SER A 72 6.27 8.28 -5.11
N GLU A 73 5.20 7.51 -4.83
CA GLU A 73 3.81 8.00 -4.87
C GLU A 73 3.55 9.01 -3.73
N ALA A 74 4.05 8.74 -2.53
CA ALA A 74 3.94 9.64 -1.39
C ALA A 74 4.66 10.97 -1.66
N LEU A 75 5.88 10.93 -2.23
CA LEU A 75 6.62 12.13 -2.59
C LEU A 75 5.86 12.98 -3.62
N TRP A 76 5.29 12.32 -4.64
CA TRP A 76 4.45 13.01 -5.64
C TRP A 76 3.26 13.71 -4.98
N THR A 77 2.53 13.01 -4.13
CA THR A 77 1.37 13.57 -3.40
C THR A 77 1.79 14.75 -2.52
N VAL A 78 2.89 14.62 -1.76
CA VAL A 78 3.39 15.70 -0.89
C VAL A 78 3.84 16.92 -1.72
N ALA A 79 4.47 16.72 -2.88
CA ALA A 79 4.92 17.81 -3.74
C ALA A 79 3.72 18.58 -4.35
N ASP A 80 2.70 17.86 -4.82
CA ASP A 80 1.48 18.42 -5.38
C ASP A 80 0.70 19.22 -4.31
N GLU A 81 0.52 18.65 -3.13
CA GLU A 81 -0.17 19.33 -2.02
C GLU A 81 0.59 20.57 -1.51
N ALA A 82 1.92 20.52 -1.50
CA ALA A 82 2.73 21.68 -1.13
C ALA A 82 2.57 22.82 -2.14
N LEU A 83 2.58 22.51 -3.43
CA LEU A 83 2.32 23.46 -4.50
C LEU A 83 0.91 24.04 -4.38
N GLN A 84 -0.08 23.20 -4.10
CA GLN A 84 -1.47 23.62 -3.94
C GLN A 84 -1.65 24.58 -2.73
N ILE A 85 -1.00 24.30 -1.59
CA ILE A 85 -1.03 25.18 -0.40
C ILE A 85 -0.36 26.53 -0.71
N ALA A 86 0.71 26.53 -1.51
CA ALA A 86 1.40 27.74 -1.93
C ALA A 86 0.55 28.62 -2.87
N GLY A 87 -0.48 28.04 -3.52
CA GLY A 87 -1.35 28.74 -4.46
C GLY A 87 -0.59 29.31 -5.65
N GLY A 88 -0.85 30.55 -6.06
CA GLY A 88 -0.15 31.18 -7.19
C GLY A 88 1.37 31.18 -7.06
N ASN A 89 1.89 31.34 -5.85
CA ASN A 89 3.34 31.25 -5.59
C ASN A 89 3.89 29.85 -5.89
N GLY A 90 3.09 28.80 -5.73
CA GLY A 90 3.50 27.43 -6.05
C GLY A 90 3.78 27.22 -7.53
N PHE A 91 3.12 27.96 -8.40
CA PHE A 91 3.30 27.89 -9.85
C PHE A 91 4.47 28.74 -10.37
N MET A 92 4.92 29.74 -9.60
CA MET A 92 5.96 30.69 -10.00
C MET A 92 7.35 30.08 -9.81
N ARG A 93 8.27 30.34 -10.77
CA ARG A 93 9.64 29.81 -10.76
C ARG A 93 10.55 30.38 -9.66
N GLU A 94 10.18 31.51 -9.09
CA GLU A 94 10.86 32.15 -7.97
C GLU A 94 10.77 31.33 -6.67
N PHE A 95 9.81 30.38 -6.62
CA PHE A 95 9.58 29.49 -5.51
C PHE A 95 9.97 28.04 -5.89
N PRO A 96 10.32 27.17 -4.92
CA PRO A 96 10.85 25.85 -5.23
C PRO A 96 9.80 24.81 -5.66
N TYR A 97 8.50 25.07 -5.51
CA TYR A 97 7.45 24.06 -5.57
C TYR A 97 7.31 23.43 -6.98
N GLU A 98 7.21 24.26 -8.05
CA GLU A 98 7.05 23.75 -9.42
C GLU A 98 8.24 22.90 -9.85
N ARG A 99 9.44 23.31 -9.45
CA ARG A 99 10.66 22.57 -9.73
C ARG A 99 10.65 21.20 -9.02
N VAL A 100 10.28 21.15 -7.73
CA VAL A 100 10.22 19.89 -6.98
C VAL A 100 9.17 18.96 -7.57
N VAL A 101 7.99 19.45 -7.97
CA VAL A 101 6.97 18.63 -8.66
C VAL A 101 7.54 18.03 -9.94
N ARG A 102 8.20 18.81 -10.75
CA ARG A 102 8.82 18.35 -12.00
C ARG A 102 9.94 17.34 -11.75
N ASP A 103 10.82 17.63 -10.80
CA ASP A 103 11.97 16.77 -10.47
C ASP A 103 11.54 15.44 -9.81
N CYS A 104 10.50 15.43 -8.97
CA CYS A 104 10.04 14.20 -8.33
C CYS A 104 9.23 13.28 -9.26
N ARG A 105 8.74 13.77 -10.39
CA ARG A 105 7.90 12.99 -11.32
C ARG A 105 8.63 11.78 -11.88
N ILE A 106 9.93 11.89 -12.14
CA ILE A 106 10.75 10.81 -12.69
C ILE A 106 10.85 9.60 -11.73
N ASN A 107 10.72 9.81 -10.42
CA ASN A 107 10.85 8.75 -9.42
C ASN A 107 9.79 7.63 -9.57
N ARG A 108 8.67 7.91 -10.25
CA ARG A 108 7.64 6.90 -10.56
C ARG A 108 7.92 6.12 -11.85
N ILE A 109 8.95 6.54 -12.63
CA ILE A 109 9.25 6.02 -13.96
C ILE A 109 10.54 5.20 -13.95
N PHE A 110 11.66 5.77 -13.49
CA PHE A 110 12.97 5.13 -13.55
C PHE A 110 13.13 4.02 -12.50
N GLU A 111 14.18 3.20 -12.64
CA GLU A 111 14.51 2.05 -11.76
C GLU A 111 13.31 1.07 -11.63
N GLY A 112 12.62 0.86 -12.76
CA GLY A 112 11.37 0.11 -12.83
C GLY A 112 10.16 1.00 -12.57
N THR A 113 9.28 1.13 -13.58
CA THR A 113 8.06 1.93 -13.37
C THR A 113 7.23 1.37 -12.23
N ASN A 114 6.49 2.22 -11.55
CA ASN A 114 5.66 1.79 -10.42
C ASN A 114 4.63 0.72 -10.83
N GLU A 115 4.20 0.71 -12.09
CA GLU A 115 3.31 -0.32 -12.65
C GLU A 115 4.02 -1.68 -12.72
N ILE A 116 5.25 -1.71 -13.24
CA ILE A 116 6.06 -2.95 -13.35
C ILE A 116 6.40 -3.49 -11.95
N LEU A 117 6.78 -2.61 -11.02
CA LEU A 117 7.07 -3.04 -9.64
C LEU A 117 5.84 -3.59 -8.93
N ARG A 118 4.64 -3.04 -9.18
CA ARG A 118 3.39 -3.62 -8.68
C ARG A 118 3.12 -5.01 -9.24
N LEU A 119 3.39 -5.23 -10.53
CA LEU A 119 3.28 -6.57 -11.12
C LEU A 119 4.29 -7.53 -10.48
N PHE A 120 5.53 -7.11 -10.29
CA PHE A 120 6.54 -7.90 -9.60
C PHE A 120 6.10 -8.29 -8.19
N VAL A 121 5.68 -7.33 -7.36
CA VAL A 121 5.17 -7.58 -5.99
C VAL A 121 3.98 -8.53 -6.00
N GLY A 122 2.99 -8.28 -6.85
CA GLY A 122 1.78 -9.10 -6.90
C GLY A 122 2.03 -10.52 -7.39
N LEU A 123 2.91 -10.71 -8.39
CA LEU A 123 3.26 -12.04 -8.90
C LEU A 123 4.15 -12.81 -7.92
N SER A 124 5.07 -12.15 -7.22
CA SER A 124 5.87 -12.78 -6.16
C SER A 124 4.96 -13.28 -5.04
N GLY A 125 3.97 -12.50 -4.62
CA GLY A 125 3.01 -12.87 -3.57
C GLY A 125 2.05 -14.00 -3.94
N VAL A 126 1.89 -14.35 -5.22
CA VAL A 126 1.03 -15.46 -5.66
C VAL A 126 1.79 -16.74 -6.00
N LYS A 127 3.11 -16.72 -6.05
CA LYS A 127 3.93 -17.87 -6.48
C LYS A 127 3.77 -19.08 -5.56
N GLU A 128 4.12 -18.95 -4.29
CA GLU A 128 4.02 -20.07 -3.33
C GLU A 128 2.58 -20.57 -3.11
N PRO A 129 1.57 -19.68 -2.90
CA PRO A 129 0.19 -20.13 -2.80
C PRO A 129 -0.31 -20.82 -4.08
N GLY A 130 0.18 -20.40 -5.25
CA GLY A 130 -0.15 -21.02 -6.54
C GLY A 130 0.40 -22.43 -6.67
N GLU A 131 1.63 -22.67 -6.22
CA GLU A 131 2.26 -23.98 -6.19
C GLU A 131 1.52 -24.93 -5.22
N ALA A 132 1.20 -24.47 -4.00
CA ALA A 132 0.43 -25.24 -3.02
C ALA A 132 -0.97 -25.64 -3.55
N LEU A 133 -1.67 -24.75 -4.23
CA LEU A 133 -2.97 -25.08 -4.85
C LEU A 133 -2.84 -26.08 -6.01
N ALA A 134 -1.76 -26.01 -6.79
CA ALA A 134 -1.49 -26.96 -7.86
C ALA A 134 -1.22 -28.37 -7.30
N ASP A 135 -0.52 -28.45 -6.16
CA ASP A 135 -0.24 -29.72 -5.46
C ASP A 135 -1.53 -30.36 -4.94
N VAL A 136 -2.40 -29.55 -4.31
CA VAL A 136 -3.74 -30.04 -3.89
C VAL A 136 -4.55 -30.54 -5.07
N ALA A 137 -4.59 -29.79 -6.18
CA ALA A 137 -5.34 -30.18 -7.37
C ALA A 137 -4.79 -31.49 -7.99
N ARG A 138 -3.45 -31.67 -7.98
CA ARG A 138 -2.82 -32.93 -8.42
C ARG A 138 -3.17 -34.10 -7.49
N SER A 139 -3.15 -33.86 -6.18
CA SER A 139 -3.49 -34.88 -5.18
C SER A 139 -4.94 -35.30 -5.25
N VAL A 140 -5.87 -34.37 -5.48
CA VAL A 140 -7.29 -34.68 -5.69
C VAL A 140 -7.48 -35.59 -6.92
N LYS A 141 -6.77 -35.33 -8.02
CA LYS A 141 -6.80 -36.21 -9.21
C LYS A 141 -6.17 -37.59 -8.93
N GLY A 142 -5.19 -37.64 -8.02
CA GLY A 142 -4.50 -38.86 -7.64
C GLY A 142 -5.20 -39.72 -6.57
N ILE A 143 -6.24 -39.21 -5.91
CA ILE A 143 -6.95 -39.93 -4.82
C ILE A 143 -7.46 -41.31 -5.27
N PHE A 144 -7.87 -41.45 -6.52
CA PHE A 144 -8.32 -42.74 -7.07
C PHE A 144 -7.16 -43.70 -7.32
N ASN A 145 -5.91 -43.22 -7.44
CA ASN A 145 -4.72 -44.06 -7.66
C ASN A 145 -3.93 -44.34 -6.37
N ASP A 146 -3.91 -43.39 -5.44
CA ASP A 146 -3.25 -43.51 -4.12
C ASP A 146 -4.03 -42.70 -3.06
N PRO A 147 -5.06 -43.29 -2.44
CA PRO A 147 -5.94 -42.60 -1.50
C PRO A 147 -5.20 -42.07 -0.26
N ILE A 148 -4.22 -42.80 0.26
CA ILE A 148 -3.54 -42.46 1.52
C ILE A 148 -2.75 -41.14 1.33
N LYS A 149 -2.01 -41.00 0.23
CA LYS A 149 -1.21 -39.86 -0.07
C LYS A 149 -2.05 -38.64 -0.42
N GLY A 150 -3.14 -38.86 -1.15
CA GLY A 150 -4.08 -37.79 -1.52
C GLY A 150 -4.81 -37.18 -0.31
N PHE A 151 -5.20 -38.01 0.67
CA PHE A 151 -5.84 -37.54 1.91
C PHE A 151 -4.86 -36.79 2.82
N GLY A 152 -3.58 -37.17 2.86
CA GLY A 152 -2.55 -36.43 3.62
C GLY A 152 -2.43 -34.99 3.20
N VAL A 153 -2.26 -34.73 1.91
CA VAL A 153 -2.15 -33.37 1.34
C VAL A 153 -3.43 -32.55 1.54
N LEU A 154 -4.60 -33.19 1.41
CA LEU A 154 -5.89 -32.53 1.70
C LEU A 154 -6.03 -32.17 3.18
N GLY A 155 -5.56 -33.06 4.09
CA GLY A 155 -5.56 -32.80 5.52
C GLY A 155 -4.69 -31.59 5.90
N GLU A 156 -3.47 -31.51 5.38
CA GLU A 156 -2.56 -30.38 5.58
C GLU A 156 -3.14 -29.06 5.03
N TYR A 157 -3.71 -29.09 3.82
CA TYR A 157 -4.38 -27.91 3.25
C TYR A 157 -5.58 -27.47 4.08
N ALA A 158 -6.41 -28.43 4.53
CA ALA A 158 -7.56 -28.13 5.38
C ALA A 158 -7.12 -27.54 6.73
N ALA A 159 -6.07 -28.07 7.36
CA ALA A 159 -5.52 -27.55 8.61
C ALA A 159 -4.97 -26.12 8.44
N LYS A 160 -4.22 -25.86 7.36
CA LYS A 160 -3.73 -24.51 7.00
C LYS A 160 -4.89 -23.55 6.78
N LYS A 161 -5.97 -24.01 6.13
CA LYS A 161 -7.17 -23.21 5.86
C LYS A 161 -7.95 -22.87 7.12
N VAL A 162 -8.12 -23.83 8.03
CA VAL A 162 -8.73 -23.62 9.35
C VAL A 162 -7.94 -22.58 10.15
N GLY A 163 -6.61 -22.65 10.14
CA GLY A 163 -5.74 -21.64 10.76
C GLY A 163 -5.91 -20.21 10.17
N GLN A 164 -6.24 -20.09 8.88
CA GLN A 164 -6.50 -18.79 8.24
C GLN A 164 -7.88 -18.21 8.59
N TYR A 165 -8.87 -19.04 8.90
CA TYR A 165 -10.25 -18.61 9.17
C TYR A 165 -10.61 -18.52 10.65
N THR A 166 -9.86 -19.19 11.50
CA THR A 166 -10.04 -19.10 12.96
C THR A 166 -9.06 -18.08 13.52
N PRO A 167 -9.52 -16.98 14.11
CA PRO A 167 -8.68 -16.12 14.93
C PRO A 167 -8.44 -16.82 16.28
N LEU A 168 -7.86 -18.01 16.27
CA LEU A 168 -7.42 -18.70 17.47
C LEU A 168 -6.08 -18.12 17.92
N GLY A 169 -6.18 -16.90 18.48
CA GLY A 169 -5.53 -16.65 19.74
C GLY A 169 -4.01 -16.45 19.76
N ARG A 170 -3.32 -16.14 18.64
CA ARG A 170 -2.00 -15.50 18.74
C ARG A 170 -1.96 -14.30 17.81
N SER A 171 -1.79 -13.11 18.39
CA SER A 171 -1.37 -11.93 17.68
C SER A 171 -0.09 -12.25 16.92
N THR A 172 -0.07 -12.06 15.62
CA THR A 172 1.15 -12.22 14.81
C THR A 172 2.11 -11.05 15.00
N CYS A 173 1.62 -9.95 15.59
CA CYS A 173 2.40 -8.77 15.93
C CYS A 173 2.87 -8.84 17.39
N GLU A 174 3.78 -9.76 17.72
CA GLU A 174 4.40 -9.81 19.05
C GLU A 174 5.26 -8.57 19.31
N GLY A 175 5.26 -8.06 20.55
CA GLY A 175 6.07 -6.90 20.96
C GLY A 175 5.50 -5.54 20.60
N ILE A 176 4.29 -5.46 20.07
CA ILE A 176 3.64 -4.17 19.79
C ILE A 176 3.06 -3.59 21.09
N SER A 177 3.23 -2.28 21.29
CA SER A 177 2.65 -1.55 22.42
C SER A 177 1.13 -1.70 22.45
N SER A 178 0.56 -1.93 23.64
CA SER A 178 -0.89 -2.01 23.87
C SER A 178 -1.64 -0.75 23.39
N SER A 179 -0.97 0.40 23.35
CA SER A 179 -1.52 1.64 22.80
C SER A 179 -1.83 1.59 21.30
N LEU A 180 -1.32 0.58 20.58
CA LEU A 180 -1.46 0.36 19.14
C LEU A 180 -2.17 -0.96 18.80
N GLU A 181 -2.74 -1.64 19.79
CA GLU A 181 -3.40 -2.95 19.60
C GLU A 181 -4.51 -2.90 18.54
N ARG A 182 -5.29 -1.83 18.52
CA ARG A 182 -6.36 -1.64 17.53
C ARG A 182 -5.82 -1.51 16.12
N GLU A 183 -4.74 -0.78 15.94
CA GLU A 183 -4.06 -0.56 14.66
C GLU A 183 -3.41 -1.87 14.17
N ALA A 184 -2.71 -2.58 15.06
CA ALA A 184 -2.12 -3.89 14.78
C ALA A 184 -3.18 -4.92 14.37
N THR A 185 -4.25 -5.07 15.15
CA THR A 185 -5.37 -5.98 14.84
C THR A 185 -6.00 -5.66 13.47
N ALA A 186 -6.15 -4.38 13.14
CA ALA A 186 -6.71 -3.99 11.84
C ALA A 186 -5.81 -4.40 10.67
N LEU A 187 -4.49 -4.32 10.83
CA LEU A 187 -3.52 -4.78 9.84
C LEU A 187 -3.49 -6.31 9.73
N GLU A 188 -3.52 -7.04 10.84
CA GLU A 188 -3.63 -8.51 10.86
C GLU A 188 -4.87 -9.01 10.12
N GLN A 189 -6.02 -8.37 10.36
CA GLN A 189 -7.25 -8.65 9.59
C GLN A 189 -7.07 -8.36 8.10
N GLY A 190 -6.31 -7.32 7.76
CA GLY A 190 -5.94 -6.99 6.38
C GLY A 190 -5.10 -8.09 5.73
N VAL A 191 -4.11 -8.64 6.44
CA VAL A 191 -3.28 -9.77 5.98
C VAL A 191 -4.14 -11.00 5.72
N SER A 192 -5.03 -11.36 6.64
CA SER A 192 -5.95 -12.49 6.49
C SER A 192 -6.83 -12.33 5.24
N LYS A 193 -7.36 -11.12 5.00
CA LYS A 193 -8.17 -10.82 3.81
C LYS A 193 -7.35 -10.85 2.52
N LEU A 194 -6.09 -10.40 2.56
CA LEU A 194 -5.19 -10.51 1.42
C LEU A 194 -4.94 -11.97 1.05
N ALA A 195 -4.63 -12.83 2.02
CA ALA A 195 -4.42 -14.26 1.81
C ALA A 195 -5.64 -14.94 1.17
N GLN A 196 -6.85 -14.65 1.66
CA GLN A 196 -8.09 -15.14 1.08
C GLN A 196 -8.31 -14.63 -0.35
N SER A 197 -7.95 -13.38 -0.62
CA SER A 197 -8.08 -12.76 -1.94
C SER A 197 -7.09 -13.34 -2.94
N VAL A 198 -5.86 -13.65 -2.52
CA VAL A 198 -4.86 -14.36 -3.34
C VAL A 198 -5.39 -15.73 -3.73
N GLU A 199 -5.93 -16.51 -2.78
CA GLU A 199 -6.54 -17.82 -3.06
C GLU A 199 -7.70 -17.70 -4.05
N PHE A 200 -8.58 -16.72 -3.86
CA PHE A 200 -9.71 -16.46 -4.77
C PHE A 200 -9.24 -16.16 -6.20
N VAL A 201 -8.26 -15.26 -6.36
CA VAL A 201 -7.71 -14.83 -7.64
C VAL A 201 -7.02 -16.00 -8.36
N LEU A 202 -6.24 -16.80 -7.62
CA LEU A 202 -5.59 -18.00 -8.15
C LEU A 202 -6.60 -19.06 -8.63
N LYS A 203 -7.67 -19.30 -7.87
CA LYS A 203 -8.74 -20.22 -8.26
C LYS A 203 -9.48 -19.74 -9.51
N LYS A 204 -9.73 -18.42 -9.60
CA LYS A 204 -10.45 -17.80 -10.71
C LYS A 204 -9.65 -17.81 -12.00
N TYR A 205 -8.39 -17.40 -11.96
CA TYR A 205 -7.58 -17.16 -13.16
C TYR A 205 -6.54 -18.25 -13.42
N ARG A 206 -6.17 -19.04 -12.42
CA ARG A 206 -5.17 -20.12 -12.54
C ARG A 206 -3.88 -19.60 -13.19
N LYS A 207 -3.34 -20.29 -14.18
CA LYS A 207 -2.13 -19.88 -14.92
C LYS A 207 -2.31 -18.55 -15.68
N GLY A 208 -3.55 -18.15 -15.98
CA GLY A 208 -3.84 -16.86 -16.62
C GLY A 208 -3.68 -15.63 -15.71
N ILE A 209 -3.29 -15.81 -14.43
CA ILE A 209 -3.06 -14.68 -13.52
C ILE A 209 -2.00 -13.70 -14.04
N ILE A 210 -1.03 -14.18 -14.81
CA ILE A 210 0.03 -13.35 -15.41
C ILE A 210 -0.56 -12.26 -16.32
N GLU A 211 -1.64 -12.59 -17.03
CA GLU A 211 -2.35 -11.66 -17.92
C GLU A 211 -3.31 -10.71 -17.16
N GLN A 212 -3.61 -11.01 -15.90
CA GLN A 212 -4.57 -10.26 -15.08
C GLN A 212 -3.92 -9.12 -14.32
N GLN A 213 -3.30 -8.19 -15.05
CA GLN A 213 -2.49 -7.10 -14.48
C GLN A 213 -3.28 -6.23 -13.50
N LEU A 214 -4.59 -5.96 -13.75
CA LEU A 214 -5.43 -5.16 -12.85
C LEU A 214 -5.68 -5.86 -11.52
N ALA A 215 -5.90 -7.18 -11.53
CA ALA A 215 -6.05 -7.96 -10.30
C ALA A 215 -4.71 -8.03 -9.53
N THR A 216 -3.61 -8.32 -10.24
CA THR A 216 -2.26 -8.38 -9.67
C THR A 216 -1.85 -7.05 -9.04
N LYS A 217 -2.12 -5.93 -9.72
CA LYS A 217 -1.92 -4.57 -9.20
C LYS A 217 -2.66 -4.34 -7.87
N ARG A 218 -3.93 -4.75 -7.78
CA ARG A 218 -4.72 -4.58 -6.55
C ARG A 218 -4.16 -5.38 -5.39
N LEU A 219 -3.70 -6.61 -5.63
CA LEU A 219 -3.03 -7.43 -4.60
C LEU A 219 -1.74 -6.75 -4.14
N ALA A 220 -0.93 -6.24 -5.07
CA ALA A 220 0.31 -5.52 -4.76
C ALA A 220 0.05 -4.24 -3.94
N ASP A 221 -0.97 -3.44 -4.31
CA ASP A 221 -1.34 -2.24 -3.56
C ASP A 221 -1.78 -2.58 -2.13
N VAL A 222 -2.53 -3.67 -1.93
CA VAL A 222 -2.92 -4.15 -0.59
C VAL A 222 -1.70 -4.61 0.20
N ALA A 223 -0.80 -5.41 -0.39
CA ALA A 223 0.43 -5.86 0.25
C ALA A 223 1.32 -4.69 0.66
N THR A 224 1.47 -3.69 -0.22
CA THR A 224 2.23 -2.47 0.04
C THR A 224 1.63 -1.68 1.22
N ASP A 225 0.32 -1.46 1.23
CA ASP A 225 -0.36 -0.74 2.32
C ASP A 225 -0.22 -1.46 3.66
N LEU A 226 -0.26 -2.79 3.68
CA LEU A 226 -0.06 -3.60 4.88
C LEU A 226 1.39 -3.53 5.36
N PHE A 227 2.36 -3.69 4.47
CA PHE A 227 3.79 -3.64 4.82
C PHE A 227 4.18 -2.28 5.39
N VAL A 228 3.77 -1.18 4.75
CA VAL A 228 4.01 0.17 5.25
C VAL A 228 3.27 0.42 6.57
N GLY A 229 2.03 -0.05 6.70
CA GLY A 229 1.26 0.06 7.95
C GLY A 229 1.94 -0.65 9.12
N MET A 230 2.44 -1.86 8.91
CA MET A 230 3.22 -2.59 9.91
C MET A 230 4.52 -1.86 10.27
N SER A 231 5.23 -1.30 9.28
CA SER A 231 6.44 -0.51 9.49
C SER A 231 6.17 0.73 10.36
N VAL A 232 5.05 1.42 10.14
CA VAL A 232 4.61 2.57 10.95
C VAL A 232 4.31 2.14 12.38
N VAL A 233 3.52 1.07 12.56
CA VAL A 233 3.12 0.58 13.89
C VAL A 233 4.34 0.09 14.67
N ALA A 234 5.25 -0.65 14.03
CA ALA A 234 6.50 -1.11 14.64
C ALA A 234 7.36 0.07 15.11
N ARG A 235 7.59 1.07 14.25
CA ARG A 235 8.38 2.26 14.60
C ARG A 235 7.77 3.00 15.79
N VAL A 236 6.47 3.27 15.77
CA VAL A 236 5.81 3.98 16.88
C VAL A 236 5.83 3.14 18.16
N SER A 237 5.69 1.81 18.06
CA SER A 237 5.82 0.91 19.21
C SER A 237 7.19 0.98 19.86
N THR A 238 8.29 1.00 19.05
CA THR A 238 9.65 1.18 19.53
C THR A 238 9.81 2.52 20.25
N MET A 239 9.33 3.62 19.63
CA MET A 239 9.37 4.96 20.24
C MET A 239 8.61 5.02 21.57
N ILE A 240 7.48 4.31 21.69
CA ILE A 240 6.74 4.20 22.96
C ILE A 240 7.54 3.41 24.01
N GLY A 241 8.22 2.33 23.60
CA GLY A 241 9.09 1.57 24.49
C GLY A 241 10.24 2.41 25.08
N GLU A 242 10.79 3.31 24.26
CA GLU A 242 11.90 4.18 24.67
C GLU A 242 11.46 5.38 25.50
N ARG A 243 10.33 6.03 25.16
CA ARG A 243 9.94 7.34 25.71
C ARG A 243 8.64 7.34 26.50
N GLY A 244 7.92 6.23 26.50
CA GLY A 244 6.58 6.08 27.08
C GLY A 244 5.46 6.66 26.21
N ALA A 245 4.26 6.08 26.32
CA ALA A 245 3.11 6.43 25.49
C ALA A 245 2.64 7.89 25.65
N LEU A 246 2.80 8.47 26.85
CA LEU A 246 2.41 9.87 27.10
C LEU A 246 3.28 10.86 26.30
N SER A 247 4.55 10.54 26.09
CA SER A 247 5.48 11.37 25.32
C SER A 247 5.37 11.16 23.80
N CYS A 248 4.62 10.15 23.34
CA CYS A 248 4.49 9.77 21.93
C CYS A 248 3.07 10.00 21.39
N GLN A 249 2.36 11.03 21.87
CA GLN A 249 0.96 11.26 21.47
C GLN A 249 0.82 11.66 19.99
N ASP A 250 1.76 12.39 19.43
CA ASP A 250 1.72 12.77 18.01
C ASP A 250 2.08 11.59 17.10
N GLU A 251 3.04 10.75 17.52
CA GLU A 251 3.37 9.52 16.82
C GLU A 251 2.20 8.52 16.84
N LEU A 252 1.50 8.42 17.95
CA LEU A 252 0.25 7.63 18.04
C LEU A 252 -0.82 8.17 17.07
N ARG A 253 -0.96 9.49 16.95
CA ARG A 253 -1.87 10.10 15.96
C ARG A 253 -1.46 9.76 14.54
N LEU A 254 -0.15 9.84 14.22
CA LEU A 254 0.38 9.46 12.90
C LEU A 254 0.05 7.99 12.56
N ALA A 255 0.28 7.05 13.48
CA ALA A 255 -0.04 5.65 13.27
C ALA A 255 -1.55 5.42 13.03
N ARG A 256 -2.40 6.07 13.82
CA ARG A 256 -3.87 5.98 13.69
C ARG A 256 -4.37 6.54 12.36
N VAL A 257 -3.89 7.72 11.96
CA VAL A 257 -4.25 8.36 10.69
C VAL A 257 -3.79 7.51 9.53
N PHE A 258 -2.54 7.03 9.53
CA PHE A 258 -2.02 6.16 8.48
C PHE A 258 -2.82 4.86 8.36
N THR A 259 -3.06 4.17 9.48
CA THR A 259 -3.83 2.92 9.49
C THR A 259 -5.24 3.13 8.95
N GLN A 260 -5.88 4.25 9.26
CA GLN A 260 -7.20 4.57 8.72
C GLN A 260 -7.16 4.80 7.20
N PHE A 261 -6.16 5.52 6.70
CA PHE A 261 -5.97 5.73 5.26
C PHE A 261 -5.70 4.41 4.52
N SER A 262 -4.81 3.56 5.05
CA SER A 262 -4.52 2.24 4.48
C SER A 262 -5.76 1.35 4.45
N ARG A 263 -6.55 1.30 5.52
CA ARG A 263 -7.78 0.51 5.58
C ARG A 263 -8.78 0.87 4.48
N VAL A 264 -8.91 2.16 4.18
CA VAL A 264 -9.79 2.62 3.09
C VAL A 264 -9.27 2.09 1.74
N ARG A 265 -7.97 2.26 1.45
CA ARG A 265 -7.36 1.78 0.21
C ARG A 265 -7.40 0.26 0.09
N ILE A 266 -7.04 -0.46 1.15
CA ILE A 266 -7.13 -1.93 1.24
C ILE A 266 -8.55 -2.40 0.93
N SER A 267 -9.54 -1.82 1.60
CA SER A 267 -10.95 -2.21 1.42
C SER A 267 -11.44 -1.94 -0.01
N ALA A 268 -11.03 -0.84 -0.62
CA ALA A 268 -11.36 -0.50 -1.99
C ALA A 268 -10.75 -1.49 -2.99
N ASN A 269 -9.45 -1.80 -2.85
CA ASN A 269 -8.76 -2.75 -3.71
C ASN A 269 -9.32 -4.17 -3.58
N LEU A 270 -9.56 -4.66 -2.35
CA LEU A 270 -10.14 -5.98 -2.13
C LEU A 270 -11.56 -6.09 -2.69
N ARG A 271 -12.39 -5.06 -2.54
CA ARG A 271 -13.72 -5.01 -3.15
C ARG A 271 -13.64 -5.03 -4.68
N ALA A 272 -12.69 -4.30 -5.25
CA ALA A 272 -12.51 -4.22 -6.69
C ALA A 272 -11.98 -5.53 -7.32
N LEU A 273 -11.43 -6.48 -6.55
CA LEU A 273 -11.16 -7.84 -7.04
C LEU A 273 -12.44 -8.62 -7.34
N LEU A 274 -13.51 -8.33 -6.62
CA LEU A 274 -14.79 -9.03 -6.74
C LEU A 274 -15.77 -8.29 -7.67
N LYS A 275 -15.83 -6.97 -7.55
CA LYS A 275 -16.77 -6.12 -8.28
C LYS A 275 -16.02 -4.92 -8.87
N ASN A 276 -15.91 -4.89 -10.18
CA ASN A 276 -15.19 -3.87 -10.93
C ASN A 276 -15.81 -3.69 -12.34
N ALA A 277 -15.29 -2.73 -13.08
CA ALA A 277 -15.63 -2.45 -14.47
C ALA A 277 -14.43 -2.68 -15.39
N ASP A 278 -13.53 -3.63 -15.06
CA ASP A 278 -12.29 -3.84 -15.80
C ASP A 278 -12.54 -4.17 -17.28
N GLY A 279 -13.49 -5.07 -17.56
CA GLY A 279 -13.83 -5.45 -18.92
C GLY A 279 -14.30 -4.25 -19.76
N GLU A 280 -15.20 -3.44 -19.22
CA GLU A 280 -15.68 -2.23 -19.91
C GLU A 280 -14.55 -1.19 -20.09
N SER A 281 -13.70 -1.02 -19.09
CA SER A 281 -12.58 -0.09 -19.16
C SER A 281 -11.56 -0.49 -20.23
N LEU A 282 -11.24 -1.78 -20.33
CA LEU A 282 -10.34 -2.31 -21.35
C LEU A 282 -10.95 -2.20 -22.75
N ALA A 283 -12.22 -2.58 -22.91
CA ALA A 283 -12.93 -2.45 -24.19
C ALA A 283 -13.03 -0.98 -24.66
N LEU A 284 -13.25 -0.04 -23.71
CA LEU A 284 -13.22 1.39 -24.02
C LEU A 284 -11.82 1.84 -24.47
N ALA A 285 -10.77 1.39 -23.77
CA ALA A 285 -9.39 1.69 -24.15
C ALA A 285 -9.07 1.17 -25.57
N ASP A 286 -9.45 -0.07 -25.89
CA ASP A 286 -9.29 -0.66 -27.22
C ASP A 286 -10.00 0.17 -28.30
N SER A 287 -11.20 0.66 -28.01
CA SER A 287 -11.95 1.55 -28.91
C SER A 287 -11.22 2.88 -29.15
N VAL A 288 -10.66 3.48 -28.09
CA VAL A 288 -9.88 4.73 -28.19
C VAL A 288 -8.61 4.52 -29.01
N LEU A 289 -7.90 3.41 -28.74
CA LEU A 289 -6.69 3.04 -29.48
C LEU A 289 -6.98 2.82 -30.97
N ALA A 290 -8.06 2.14 -31.30
CA ALA A 290 -8.48 1.88 -32.69
C ALA A 290 -8.86 3.18 -33.42
N LYS A 291 -9.42 4.18 -32.71
CA LYS A 291 -9.79 5.50 -33.27
C LYS A 291 -8.63 6.49 -33.32
N GLY A 292 -7.50 6.17 -32.68
CA GLY A 292 -6.32 7.02 -32.63
C GLY A 292 -6.43 8.23 -31.69
N GLY A 293 -7.49 8.30 -30.86
CA GLY A 293 -7.67 9.42 -29.90
C GLY A 293 -9.09 9.58 -29.38
N TYR A 294 -9.30 10.70 -28.70
CA TYR A 294 -10.61 11.11 -28.19
C TYR A 294 -11.58 11.44 -29.34
N SER A 295 -12.75 10.88 -29.34
CA SER A 295 -13.74 10.98 -30.43
C SER A 295 -15.14 11.39 -29.98
N TRP A 296 -15.25 12.01 -28.82
CA TRP A 296 -16.54 12.45 -28.24
C TRP A 296 -16.53 13.97 -27.99
N ASP A 297 -16.31 14.74 -29.06
CA ASP A 297 -16.33 16.20 -28.96
C ASP A 297 -17.76 16.70 -28.68
N VAL A 298 -17.84 17.75 -27.89
CA VAL A 298 -19.09 18.49 -27.70
C VAL A 298 -19.29 19.36 -28.94
N LEU A 299 -20.45 19.21 -29.60
CA LEU A 299 -20.87 19.99 -30.76
C LEU A 299 -21.06 21.46 -30.40
#